data_52ed36af55a67f208cfc58fcbd138b6d
#
_entry.id   52ed36af55a67f208cfc58fcbd138b6d
#
_cell.length_a   1.000
_cell.length_b   1.000
_cell.length_c   1.000
_cell.angle_alpha   90.00
_cell.angle_beta   90.00
_cell.angle_gamma   90.00
#
_symmetry.space_group_name_H-M   'P 1'
#
loop_
_entity.id
_entity.type
_entity.pdbx_description
1 polymer ?
#
loop_
_entity_poly.entity_id
_entity_poly.type
_entity_poly.pdbx_seq_one_letter_code
_entity_poly.pdbx_strand_id
1 'polypeptide(L)'
;MLAIRMQRNGRSHLPMYRIIVQEAQRHPLSGRVVAEVGNYNPAIKALVLDKEAVNKYLKNGAHPSSRVALILEKNGIKLPDWYKKAPAKSVKAKHADKLRKNQPKEEAPVAEAPVEAAPAQEAPAEA
;
A
#
# COMPACT_ATOMS: atom_id res chain seq x y z
N MET A 1 27.02 7.70 5.08
CA MET A 1 25.98 7.29 4.13
C MET A 1 24.67 7.97 4.52
N LEU A 2 23.99 8.61 3.59
CA LEU A 2 22.71 9.26 3.81
C LEU A 2 21.55 8.27 3.58
N ALA A 3 20.49 8.41 4.38
CA ALA A 3 19.26 7.63 4.24
C ALA A 3 18.05 8.56 4.13
N ILE A 4 17.13 8.24 3.21
CA ILE A 4 15.83 8.91 3.10
C ILE A 4 14.81 8.06 3.84
N ARG A 5 14.24 8.59 4.90
CA ARG A 5 13.34 7.83 5.76
C ARG A 5 12.23 8.70 6.38
N MET A 6 11.26 8.04 6.96
CA MET A 6 10.14 8.71 7.62
C MET A 6 10.43 8.89 9.10
N GLN A 7 10.30 10.11 9.56
CA GLN A 7 10.27 10.48 10.97
C GLN A 7 8.80 10.59 11.39
N ARG A 8 8.43 9.88 12.44
CA ARG A 8 7.07 10.00 12.98
C ARG A 8 6.92 11.32 13.70
N ASN A 9 5.88 12.04 13.34
CA ASN A 9 5.43 13.26 13.98
C ASN A 9 3.93 13.13 14.34
N GLY A 10 3.33 14.13 14.92
CA GLY A 10 1.92 14.10 15.30
C GLY A 10 1.69 13.56 16.72
N ARG A 11 0.43 13.32 17.05
CA ARG A 11 -0.01 12.88 18.38
C ARG A 11 -0.31 11.38 18.43
N SER A 12 -0.58 10.88 19.63
CA SER A 12 -1.10 9.54 19.86
C SER A 12 -2.37 9.32 19.03
N HIS A 13 -2.53 8.15 18.43
CA HIS A 13 -3.63 7.76 17.52
C HIS A 13 -3.76 8.54 16.19
N LEU A 14 -3.02 9.65 16.00
CA LEU A 14 -2.99 10.38 14.73
C LEU A 14 -1.55 10.55 14.23
N PRO A 15 -0.94 9.49 13.69
CA PRO A 15 0.43 9.55 13.21
C PRO A 15 0.53 10.40 11.93
N MET A 16 1.46 11.32 11.92
CA MET A 16 1.92 12.03 10.72
C MET A 16 3.39 11.72 10.52
N TYR A 17 3.84 11.75 9.30
CA TYR A 17 5.23 11.43 8.97
C TYR A 17 5.86 12.57 8.17
N ARG A 18 7.05 12.93 8.57
CA ARG A 18 7.94 13.83 7.85
C ARG A 18 8.95 12.97 7.09
N ILE A 19 9.15 13.22 5.82
CA ILE A 19 10.16 12.53 5.02
C ILE A 19 11.43 13.34 5.10
N ILE A 20 12.49 12.74 5.65
CA ILE A 20 13.75 13.40 5.96
C ILE A 20 14.92 12.66 5.31
N VAL A 21 15.96 13.43 5.03
CA VAL A 21 17.30 12.93 4.68
C VAL A 21 18.19 13.08 5.90
N GLN A 22 18.80 12.00 6.32
CA GLN A 22 19.60 11.94 7.54
C GLN A 22 20.73 10.92 7.40
N GLU A 23 21.78 11.04 8.21
CA GLU A 23 22.80 9.99 8.31
C GLU A 23 22.19 8.66 8.76
N ALA A 24 22.58 7.58 8.09
CA ALA A 24 22.02 6.23 8.37
C ALA A 24 22.26 5.75 9.80
N GLN A 25 23.36 6.16 10.41
CA GLN A 25 23.73 5.77 11.78
C GLN A 25 22.84 6.39 12.86
N ARG A 26 22.20 7.53 12.55
CA ARG A 26 21.39 8.25 13.54
C ARG A 26 19.97 7.70 13.60
N HIS A 27 19.40 7.77 14.79
CA HIS A 27 17.99 7.38 14.96
C HIS A 27 17.05 8.38 14.25
N PRO A 28 15.95 7.94 13.61
CA PRO A 28 15.01 8.83 12.91
C PRO A 28 14.44 9.97 13.75
N LEU A 29 14.28 9.77 15.05
CA LEU A 29 13.78 10.80 15.97
C LEU A 29 14.88 11.77 16.45
N SER A 30 16.14 11.54 16.11
CA SER A 30 17.20 12.48 16.47
C SER A 30 17.07 13.78 15.68
N GLY A 31 17.36 14.93 16.33
CA GLY A 31 17.15 16.25 15.75
C GLY A 31 18.10 16.64 14.62
N ARG A 32 19.14 15.83 14.30
CA ARG A 32 20.10 16.15 13.24
C ARG A 32 19.58 15.65 11.89
N VAL A 33 18.80 16.48 11.24
CA VAL A 33 18.27 16.27 9.89
C VAL A 33 19.12 17.06 8.91
N VAL A 34 19.51 16.45 7.79
CA VAL A 34 20.25 17.12 6.71
C VAL A 34 19.30 17.94 5.86
N ALA A 35 18.17 17.37 5.49
CA ALA A 35 17.12 18.04 4.73
C ALA A 35 15.74 17.40 5.01
N GLU A 36 14.72 18.22 4.92
CA GLU A 36 13.34 17.80 4.90
C GLU A 36 12.82 17.84 3.47
N VAL A 37 12.30 16.73 2.96
CA VAL A 37 11.92 16.60 1.55
C VAL A 37 10.43 16.36 1.36
N GLY A 38 9.66 16.30 2.46
CA GLY A 38 8.21 16.21 2.37
C GLY A 38 7.52 15.70 3.61
N ASN A 39 6.19 15.66 3.51
CA ASN A 39 5.29 15.22 4.56
C ASN A 39 4.31 14.17 4.05
N TYR A 40 4.01 13.17 4.85
CA TYR A 40 3.06 12.11 4.53
C TYR A 40 2.05 11.93 5.66
N ASN A 41 0.77 12.01 5.31
CA ASN A 41 -0.34 11.70 6.21
C ASN A 41 -1.01 10.39 5.78
N PRO A 42 -0.92 9.31 6.57
CA PRO A 42 -1.50 8.02 6.19
C PRO A 42 -3.03 7.97 6.30
N ALA A 43 -3.64 8.78 7.17
CA ALA A 43 -5.09 8.75 7.39
C ALA A 43 -5.85 9.21 6.12
N ILE A 44 -5.42 10.31 5.55
CA ILE A 44 -6.00 10.87 4.30
C ILE A 44 -5.18 10.52 3.06
N LYS A 45 -4.10 9.74 3.22
CA LYS A 45 -3.16 9.38 2.14
C LYS A 45 -2.56 10.58 1.40
N ALA A 46 -2.56 11.75 2.05
CA ALA A 46 -1.98 12.96 1.48
C ALA A 46 -0.45 12.91 1.55
N LEU A 47 0.19 13.30 0.45
CA LEU A 47 1.63 13.39 0.32
C LEU A 47 2.00 14.73 -0.28
N VAL A 48 2.86 15.45 0.41
CA VAL A 48 3.55 16.62 -0.14
C VAL A 48 5.01 16.24 -0.25
N LEU A 49 5.59 16.33 -1.45
CA LEU A 49 6.94 15.87 -1.71
C LEU A 49 7.67 16.84 -2.65
N ASP A 50 8.85 17.23 -2.26
CA ASP A 50 9.80 17.94 -3.15
C ASP A 50 10.54 16.90 -4.01
N LYS A 51 10.06 16.75 -5.26
CA LYS A 51 10.60 15.76 -6.21
C LYS A 51 12.04 16.09 -6.63
N GLU A 52 12.38 17.38 -6.72
CA GLU A 52 13.72 17.80 -7.16
C GLU A 52 14.76 17.48 -6.08
N ALA A 53 14.46 17.83 -4.83
CA ALA A 53 15.32 17.51 -3.70
C ALA A 53 15.53 16.00 -3.55
N VAL A 54 14.44 15.21 -3.64
CA VAL A 54 14.52 13.74 -3.56
C VAL A 54 15.42 13.19 -4.68
N ASN A 55 15.22 13.61 -5.93
CA ASN A 55 16.03 13.15 -7.06
C ASN A 55 17.51 13.52 -6.89
N LYS A 56 17.80 14.71 -6.39
CA LYS A 56 19.17 15.14 -6.08
C LYS A 56 19.83 14.21 -5.06
N TYR A 57 19.15 13.90 -3.95
CA TYR A 57 19.71 13.02 -2.93
C TYR A 57 19.83 11.56 -3.40
N LEU A 58 18.88 11.07 -4.20
CA LEU A 58 18.98 9.73 -4.78
C LEU A 58 20.17 9.61 -5.74
N LYS A 59 20.40 10.61 -6.60
CA LYS A 59 21.58 10.67 -7.48
C LYS A 59 22.88 10.69 -6.69
N ASN A 60 22.89 11.36 -5.55
CA ASN A 60 24.04 11.42 -4.64
C ASN A 60 24.20 10.15 -3.75
N GLY A 61 23.46 9.10 -4.04
CA GLY A 61 23.60 7.81 -3.35
C GLY A 61 22.89 7.72 -1.99
N ALA A 62 21.89 8.55 -1.72
CA ALA A 62 21.09 8.42 -0.51
C ALA A 62 20.15 7.21 -0.59
N HIS A 63 20.18 6.33 0.41
CA HIS A 63 19.39 5.10 0.46
C HIS A 63 17.96 5.35 0.96
N PRO A 64 16.92 5.15 0.15
CA PRO A 64 15.55 5.22 0.63
C PRO A 64 15.20 3.99 1.46
N SER A 65 14.47 4.18 2.56
CA SER A 65 13.90 3.06 3.30
C SER A 65 12.82 2.35 2.47
N SER A 66 12.55 1.08 2.73
CA SER A 66 11.61 0.27 1.95
C SER A 66 10.21 0.92 1.81
N ARG A 67 9.74 1.57 2.86
CA ARG A 67 8.45 2.26 2.83
C ARG A 67 8.49 3.54 1.99
N VAL A 68 9.56 4.32 2.11
CA VAL A 68 9.76 5.53 1.29
C VAL A 68 9.88 5.14 -0.17
N ALA A 69 10.63 4.10 -0.51
CA ALA A 69 10.78 3.61 -1.87
C ALA A 69 9.41 3.33 -2.53
N LEU A 70 8.51 2.64 -1.84
CA LEU A 70 7.15 2.38 -2.32
C LEU A 70 6.33 3.66 -2.52
N ILE A 71 6.52 4.66 -1.68
CA ILE A 71 5.84 5.95 -1.82
C ILE A 71 6.39 6.71 -3.04
N LEU A 72 7.70 6.72 -3.23
CA LEU A 72 8.36 7.39 -4.36
C LEU A 72 7.92 6.79 -5.70
N GLU A 73 7.88 5.46 -5.81
CA GLU A 73 7.41 4.77 -7.01
C GLU A 73 5.95 5.11 -7.36
N LYS A 74 5.07 5.11 -6.36
CA LYS A 74 3.66 5.49 -6.56
C LYS A 74 3.49 6.93 -7.07
N ASN A 75 4.46 7.80 -6.81
CA ASN A 75 4.46 9.20 -7.26
C ASN A 75 5.31 9.42 -8.53
N GLY A 76 5.72 8.34 -9.20
CA GLY A 76 6.41 8.38 -10.49
C GLY A 76 7.89 8.75 -10.40
N ILE A 77 8.51 8.68 -9.21
CA ILE A 77 9.94 8.88 -9.05
C ILE A 77 10.63 7.53 -9.25
N LYS A 78 11.50 7.46 -10.26
CA LYS A 78 12.29 6.26 -10.55
C LYS A 78 13.36 6.08 -9.46
N LEU A 79 13.41 4.88 -8.92
CA LEU A 79 14.48 4.49 -7.99
C LEU A 79 15.74 4.16 -8.79
N PRO A 80 16.93 4.42 -8.23
CA PRO A 80 18.19 4.03 -8.84
C PRO A 80 18.31 2.50 -8.97
N ASP A 81 19.02 2.03 -9.99
CA ASP A 81 19.20 0.59 -10.28
C ASP A 81 19.95 -0.16 -9.17
N TRP A 82 20.79 0.54 -8.40
CA TRP A 82 21.49 -0.05 -7.26
C TRP A 82 20.57 -0.32 -6.06
N TYR A 83 19.36 0.23 -6.03
CA TYR A 83 18.41 -0.02 -4.93
C TYR A 83 17.71 -1.37 -5.11
N LYS A 84 18.04 -2.33 -4.25
CA LYS A 84 17.37 -3.63 -4.22
C LYS A 84 16.10 -3.55 -3.37
N LYS A 85 14.94 -3.74 -4.00
CA LYS A 85 13.68 -3.87 -3.28
C LYS A 85 13.71 -5.05 -2.33
N ALA A 86 13.30 -4.83 -1.09
CA ALA A 86 13.03 -5.95 -0.20
C ALA A 86 11.92 -6.82 -0.80
N PRO A 87 12.09 -8.15 -0.85
CA PRO A 87 11.06 -9.04 -1.35
C PRO A 87 9.76 -8.85 -0.54
N ALA A 88 8.63 -8.82 -1.24
CA ALA A 88 7.34 -8.79 -0.57
C ALA A 88 7.23 -10.02 0.34
N LYS A 89 7.12 -9.80 1.65
CA LYS A 89 6.91 -10.89 2.59
C LYS A 89 5.50 -11.44 2.35
N SER A 90 5.41 -12.53 1.60
CA SER A 90 4.18 -13.32 1.56
C SER A 90 4.02 -13.99 2.92
N VAL A 91 3.23 -13.38 3.78
CA VAL A 91 2.85 -14.00 5.04
C VAL A 91 1.83 -15.08 4.68
N LYS A 92 2.31 -16.30 4.42
CA LYS A 92 1.43 -17.48 4.41
C LYS A 92 0.90 -17.64 5.83
N ALA A 93 -0.40 -17.54 5.99
CA ALA A 93 -1.04 -17.80 7.29
C ALA A 93 -0.67 -19.21 7.74
N LYS A 94 -0.07 -19.36 8.91
CA LYS A 94 0.44 -20.66 9.43
C LYS A 94 -0.64 -21.73 9.60
N HIS A 95 -1.90 -21.40 9.51
CA HIS A 95 -3.04 -22.33 9.65
C HIS A 95 -4.21 -21.86 8.78
N ALA A 96 -3.98 -21.71 7.48
CA ALA A 96 -5.04 -21.33 6.53
C ALA A 96 -6.22 -22.34 6.55
N ASP A 97 -5.92 -23.62 6.87
CA ASP A 97 -6.92 -24.70 6.88
C ASP A 97 -7.77 -24.75 8.16
N LYS A 98 -7.40 -24.02 9.20
CA LYS A 98 -8.19 -23.93 10.43
C LYS A 98 -9.06 -22.68 10.41
N LEU A 99 -10.19 -22.76 9.72
CA LEU A 99 -11.25 -21.77 9.82
C LEU A 99 -11.71 -21.61 11.28
N ARG A 100 -11.89 -20.38 11.71
CA ARG A 100 -12.48 -20.10 13.02
C ARG A 100 -13.88 -20.75 13.06
N LYS A 101 -14.22 -21.43 14.16
CA LYS A 101 -15.49 -22.16 14.34
C LYS A 101 -16.76 -21.33 14.03
N ASN A 102 -16.68 -20.01 14.04
CA ASN A 102 -17.80 -19.09 13.83
C ASN A 102 -17.82 -18.41 12.45
N GLN A 103 -17.02 -18.86 11.47
CA GLN A 103 -17.19 -18.39 10.11
C GLN A 103 -18.34 -19.16 9.46
N PRO A 104 -19.34 -18.48 8.87
CA PRO A 104 -20.36 -19.16 8.10
C PRO A 104 -19.66 -19.90 6.96
N LYS A 105 -19.97 -21.20 6.83
CA LYS A 105 -19.50 -22.03 5.73
C LYS A 105 -20.12 -21.45 4.47
N GLU A 106 -19.29 -20.94 3.57
CA GLU A 106 -19.73 -20.47 2.26
C GLU A 106 -20.30 -21.70 1.53
N GLU A 107 -21.65 -21.76 1.42
CA GLU A 107 -22.32 -22.78 0.67
C GLU A 107 -21.96 -22.62 -0.80
N ALA A 108 -21.44 -23.68 -1.41
CA ALA A 108 -21.12 -23.71 -2.81
C ALA A 108 -22.38 -23.33 -3.62
N PRO A 109 -22.26 -22.53 -4.72
CA PRO A 109 -23.40 -22.15 -5.51
C PRO A 109 -24.09 -23.42 -6.04
N VAL A 110 -25.36 -23.59 -5.66
CA VAL A 110 -26.23 -24.63 -6.19
C VAL A 110 -26.38 -24.36 -7.68
N ALA A 111 -25.89 -25.28 -8.50
CA ALA A 111 -26.09 -25.22 -9.94
C ALA A 111 -27.60 -25.18 -10.24
N GLU A 112 -28.07 -24.09 -10.79
CA GLU A 112 -29.43 -23.98 -11.34
C GLU A 112 -29.57 -24.98 -12.48
N ALA A 113 -30.46 -25.93 -12.30
CA ALA A 113 -30.93 -26.82 -13.34
C ALA A 113 -31.74 -26.00 -14.36
N PRO A 114 -31.61 -26.29 -15.66
CA PRO A 114 -32.34 -25.56 -16.68
C PRO A 114 -33.83 -25.85 -16.59
N VAL A 115 -34.62 -24.82 -16.47
CA VAL A 115 -36.07 -24.91 -16.58
C VAL A 115 -36.41 -25.05 -18.06
N GLU A 116 -36.87 -26.26 -18.40
CA GLU A 116 -37.39 -26.63 -19.71
C GLU A 116 -38.65 -25.83 -20.05
N ALA A 117 -38.67 -25.26 -21.24
CA ALA A 117 -39.77 -24.51 -21.79
C ALA A 117 -40.99 -25.43 -22.01
N ALA A 118 -42.14 -25.02 -21.54
CA ALA A 118 -43.44 -25.58 -21.97
C ALA A 118 -44.20 -24.55 -22.85
N PRO A 119 -44.87 -25.02 -23.90
CA PRO A 119 -45.30 -24.19 -25.01
C PRO A 119 -46.64 -23.49 -24.77
N ALA A 120 -46.80 -22.41 -25.53
CA ALA A 120 -48.01 -21.62 -25.67
C ALA A 120 -49.24 -22.46 -26.03
N GLN A 121 -50.37 -22.15 -25.44
CA GLN A 121 -51.67 -22.41 -26.02
C GLN A 121 -52.47 -21.08 -26.18
N GLU A 122 -52.92 -20.98 -27.41
CA GLU A 122 -53.75 -20.01 -28.04
C GLU A 122 -55.02 -19.60 -27.28
N ALA A 123 -55.35 -18.36 -27.41
CA ALA A 123 -56.68 -17.85 -27.22
C ALA A 123 -57.56 -18.14 -28.45
N PRO A 124 -58.86 -18.16 -28.33
CA PRO A 124 -59.63 -17.40 -29.32
C PRO A 124 -60.59 -16.38 -28.69
N ALA A 125 -60.80 -15.37 -29.49
CA ALA A 125 -61.74 -14.29 -29.35
C ALA A 125 -63.21 -14.74 -29.36
N GLU A 126 -64.05 -13.83 -28.96
CA GLU A 126 -65.41 -13.43 -29.32
C GLU A 126 -66.13 -13.01 -28.03
N ALA A 127 -66.66 -11.87 -27.89
CA ALA A 127 -67.67 -11.10 -28.58
C ALA A 127 -67.71 -9.68 -28.01
#